data_5781fe506d50b009833724a3fbae5ecf
#
_entry.id   5781fe506d50b009833724a3fbae5ecf
#
_cell.length_a   1.000
_cell.length_b   1.000
_cell.length_c   1.000
_cell.angle_alpha   90.00
_cell.angle_beta   90.00
_cell.angle_gamma   90.00
#
_symmetry.space_group_name_H-M   'P 1'
#
loop_
_entity.id
_entity.type
_entity.pdbx_description
1 polymer ?
#
loop_
_entity_poly.entity_id
_entity_poly.type
_entity_poly.pdbx_seq_one_letter_code
_entity_poly.pdbx_strand_id
1 'polypeptide(L)'
;AIGTHGLGCVYPSPEAAQATWQAMDAYRQKGGQALMTLPATPLKCAGAPLKMTFMIVDRLKQAGTRANAKVDFHSALGNIFSVPVINDEVLRRWAALDIPVTFNSKLVAIDIGARRATFTSPEGERTDLGYDFIHVVPPMRAPDAVKNSPLSWKEGGFAAGGWLEVDKETLRHRRFPNVFGIGDINGTGKGKTAATVKKSAPIVAQHLIDVIAGREPSLV
;
A
#
# COMPACT_ATOMS: atom_id res chain seq x y z
N ALA A 1 13.56 -7.94 -12.81
CA ALA A 1 13.87 -8.17 -11.39
C ALA A 1 12.69 -8.80 -10.63
N ILE A 2 11.44 -8.32 -10.82
CA ILE A 2 10.25 -8.94 -10.19
C ILE A 2 10.11 -10.37 -10.73
N GLY A 3 9.87 -11.33 -9.84
CA GLY A 3 9.81 -12.75 -10.15
C GLY A 3 11.14 -13.49 -10.04
N THR A 4 12.26 -12.77 -9.97
CA THR A 4 13.59 -13.40 -9.81
C THR A 4 14.08 -13.33 -8.37
N HIS A 5 14.83 -14.32 -7.96
CA HIS A 5 15.44 -14.40 -6.61
C HIS A 5 14.44 -14.18 -5.45
N GLY A 6 13.17 -14.59 -5.63
CA GLY A 6 12.13 -14.44 -4.62
C GLY A 6 11.54 -13.04 -4.48
N LEU A 7 11.90 -12.08 -5.35
CA LEU A 7 11.34 -10.73 -5.30
C LEU A 7 9.94 -10.69 -5.90
N GLY A 8 8.96 -10.25 -5.12
CA GLY A 8 7.58 -10.02 -5.52
C GLY A 8 7.13 -8.57 -5.35
N CYS A 9 6.36 -8.06 -6.29
CA CYS A 9 5.65 -6.79 -6.23
C CYS A 9 4.49 -6.80 -7.22
N VAL A 10 3.26 -6.69 -6.75
CA VAL A 10 2.05 -6.79 -7.59
C VAL A 10 1.58 -5.44 -8.17
N TYR A 11 2.26 -4.33 -7.81
CA TYR A 11 1.75 -2.99 -8.08
C TYR A 11 2.09 -2.41 -9.46
N PRO A 12 3.21 -2.77 -10.12
CA PRO A 12 3.61 -2.13 -11.37
C PRO A 12 2.75 -2.51 -12.58
N SER A 13 2.37 -3.78 -12.71
CA SER A 13 1.61 -4.26 -13.87
C SER A 13 1.03 -5.67 -13.63
N PRO A 14 0.10 -6.14 -14.50
CA PRO A 14 -0.37 -7.54 -14.49
C PRO A 14 0.76 -8.58 -14.63
N GLU A 15 1.75 -8.30 -15.48
CA GLU A 15 2.92 -9.18 -15.68
C GLU A 15 3.77 -9.27 -14.41
N ALA A 16 3.95 -8.16 -13.70
CA ALA A 16 4.62 -8.13 -12.40
C ALA A 16 3.84 -8.93 -11.35
N ALA A 17 2.51 -8.87 -11.36
CA ALA A 17 1.67 -9.69 -10.49
C ALA A 17 1.80 -11.18 -10.81
N GLN A 18 1.84 -11.56 -12.09
CA GLN A 18 2.06 -12.93 -12.52
C GLN A 18 3.47 -13.43 -12.12
N ALA A 19 4.51 -12.62 -12.33
CA ALA A 19 5.86 -12.95 -11.91
C ALA A 19 5.98 -13.08 -10.37
N THR A 20 5.25 -12.24 -9.63
CA THR A 20 5.15 -12.35 -8.17
C THR A 20 4.50 -13.65 -7.75
N TRP A 21 3.43 -14.06 -8.43
CA TRP A 21 2.80 -15.36 -8.19
C TRP A 21 3.79 -16.52 -8.42
N GLN A 22 4.55 -16.51 -9.51
CA GLN A 22 5.55 -17.53 -9.80
C GLN A 22 6.64 -17.62 -8.71
N ALA A 23 7.14 -16.46 -8.24
CA ALA A 23 8.08 -16.41 -7.13
C ALA A 23 7.49 -16.96 -5.82
N MET A 24 6.24 -16.60 -5.52
CA MET A 24 5.53 -17.11 -4.36
C MET A 24 5.24 -18.62 -4.48
N ASP A 25 4.92 -19.11 -5.67
CA ASP A 25 4.68 -20.53 -5.93
C ASP A 25 5.95 -21.36 -5.73
N ALA A 26 7.08 -20.87 -6.20
CA ALA A 26 8.38 -21.49 -5.94
C ALA A 26 8.75 -21.50 -4.45
N TYR A 27 8.47 -20.40 -3.73
CA TYR A 27 8.70 -20.29 -2.29
C TYR A 27 7.81 -21.28 -1.51
N ARG A 28 6.52 -21.36 -1.80
CA ARG A 28 5.58 -22.23 -1.06
C ARG A 28 5.94 -23.72 -1.15
N GLN A 29 6.68 -24.15 -2.17
CA GLN A 29 7.13 -25.54 -2.31
C GLN A 29 8.26 -25.89 -1.33
N LYS A 30 9.06 -24.92 -0.95
CA LYS A 30 10.26 -25.12 -0.12
C LYS A 30 10.12 -24.58 1.30
N GLY A 31 9.39 -23.50 1.48
CA GLY A 31 9.40 -22.71 2.70
C GLY A 31 10.62 -21.78 2.76
N GLY A 32 11.10 -21.49 3.96
CA GLY A 32 12.18 -20.52 4.21
C GLY A 32 11.65 -19.21 4.76
N GLN A 33 12.40 -18.11 4.62
CA GLN A 33 12.06 -16.79 5.15
C GLN A 33 11.26 -15.95 4.12
N ALA A 34 10.04 -15.57 4.46
CA ALA A 34 9.29 -14.55 3.72
C ALA A 34 9.25 -13.24 4.47
N LEU A 35 9.54 -12.14 3.78
CA LEU A 35 9.40 -10.78 4.29
C LEU A 35 8.24 -10.08 3.57
N MET A 36 7.25 -9.61 4.33
CA MET A 36 6.12 -8.84 3.83
C MET A 36 6.29 -7.39 4.27
N THR A 37 6.03 -6.42 3.39
CA THR A 37 6.38 -5.02 3.68
C THR A 37 5.21 -4.05 3.54
N LEU A 38 5.23 -2.98 4.33
CA LEU A 38 4.30 -1.84 4.25
C LEU A 38 5.09 -0.52 4.28
N PRO A 39 4.94 0.36 3.28
CA PRO A 39 5.65 1.65 3.24
C PRO A 39 4.98 2.69 4.15
N ALA A 40 5.72 3.78 4.45
CA ALA A 40 5.21 4.92 5.21
C ALA A 40 4.37 5.91 4.39
N THR A 41 4.28 5.74 3.06
CA THR A 41 3.53 6.65 2.18
C THR A 41 2.04 6.33 2.16
N PRO A 42 1.17 7.29 1.80
CA PRO A 42 -0.22 6.98 1.48
C PRO A 42 -0.29 5.83 0.47
N LEU A 43 -1.13 4.83 0.75
CA LEU A 43 -1.16 3.55 0.05
C LEU A 43 -2.49 3.35 -0.66
N LYS A 44 -2.46 3.01 -1.95
CA LYS A 44 -3.66 2.51 -2.63
C LYS A 44 -3.93 1.07 -2.19
N CYS A 45 -5.17 0.80 -1.78
CA CYS A 45 -5.64 -0.47 -1.25
C CYS A 45 -4.85 -0.96 -0.01
N ALA A 46 -4.95 -0.24 1.11
CA ALA A 46 -4.25 -0.57 2.36
C ALA A 46 -4.49 -2.02 2.86
N GLY A 47 -5.58 -2.65 2.46
CA GLY A 47 -5.84 -4.06 2.74
C GLY A 47 -5.07 -5.06 1.87
N ALA A 48 -4.48 -4.64 0.75
CA ALA A 48 -3.82 -5.56 -0.17
C ALA A 48 -2.55 -6.23 0.42
N PRO A 49 -1.64 -5.52 1.10
CA PRO A 49 -0.51 -6.14 1.77
C PRO A 49 -0.94 -7.15 2.85
N LEU A 50 -1.99 -6.82 3.60
CA LEU A 50 -2.53 -7.69 4.64
C LEU A 50 -3.12 -8.97 4.04
N LYS A 51 -3.88 -8.84 2.95
CA LYS A 51 -4.44 -9.97 2.23
C LYS A 51 -3.35 -10.84 1.62
N MET A 52 -2.30 -10.25 1.03
CA MET A 52 -1.18 -11.00 0.48
C MET A 52 -0.49 -11.84 1.57
N THR A 53 -0.35 -11.30 2.78
CA THR A 53 0.22 -12.01 3.93
C THR A 53 -0.64 -13.21 4.35
N PHE A 54 -1.96 -13.06 4.40
CA PHE A 54 -2.84 -14.22 4.63
C PHE A 54 -2.77 -15.26 3.51
N MET A 55 -2.72 -14.80 2.25
CA MET A 55 -2.67 -15.69 1.09
C MET A 55 -1.39 -16.54 1.06
N ILE A 56 -0.23 -15.97 1.39
CA ILE A 56 1.02 -16.75 1.39
C ILE A 56 0.97 -17.83 2.47
N VAL A 57 0.46 -17.52 3.66
CA VAL A 57 0.31 -18.52 4.74
C VAL A 57 -0.68 -19.61 4.36
N ASP A 58 -1.81 -19.26 3.74
CA ASP A 58 -2.78 -20.24 3.24
C ASP A 58 -2.14 -21.17 2.18
N ARG A 59 -1.36 -20.62 1.24
CA ARG A 59 -0.65 -21.40 0.22
C ARG A 59 0.41 -22.32 0.82
N LEU A 60 1.13 -21.89 1.85
CA LEU A 60 2.07 -22.74 2.58
C LEU A 60 1.35 -23.90 3.30
N LYS A 61 0.18 -23.64 3.90
CA LYS A 61 -0.65 -24.70 4.51
C LYS A 61 -1.13 -25.71 3.47
N GLN A 62 -1.64 -25.23 2.34
CA GLN A 62 -2.09 -26.11 1.23
C GLN A 62 -0.95 -26.96 0.65
N ALA A 63 0.26 -26.43 0.61
CA ALA A 63 1.46 -27.16 0.16
C ALA A 63 2.07 -28.09 1.23
N GLY A 64 1.58 -28.07 2.48
CA GLY A 64 2.14 -28.84 3.58
C GLY A 64 3.50 -28.34 4.09
N THR A 65 3.91 -27.14 3.69
CA THR A 65 5.25 -26.58 3.99
C THR A 65 5.23 -25.48 5.05
N ARG A 66 4.08 -25.21 5.69
CA ARG A 66 3.96 -24.12 6.67
C ARG A 66 4.96 -24.25 7.83
N ALA A 67 5.24 -25.45 8.28
CA ALA A 67 6.20 -25.70 9.36
C ALA A 67 7.66 -25.35 9.01
N ASN A 68 7.99 -25.35 7.71
CA ASN A 68 9.31 -25.01 7.19
C ASN A 68 9.45 -23.53 6.80
N ALA A 69 8.42 -22.71 7.06
CA ALA A 69 8.37 -21.34 6.59
C ALA A 69 8.20 -20.36 7.77
N LYS A 70 8.97 -19.27 7.71
CA LYS A 70 8.78 -18.08 8.54
C LYS A 70 8.19 -16.96 7.66
N VAL A 71 7.18 -16.27 8.16
CA VAL A 71 6.55 -15.16 7.45
C VAL A 71 6.52 -13.96 8.40
N ASP A 72 7.35 -12.97 8.14
CA ASP A 72 7.49 -11.78 8.97
C ASP A 72 6.92 -10.56 8.24
N PHE A 73 6.20 -9.71 8.95
CA PHE A 73 5.64 -8.48 8.40
C PHE A 73 6.37 -7.25 8.96
N HIS A 74 6.89 -6.41 8.06
CA HIS A 74 7.58 -5.17 8.40
C HIS A 74 6.74 -3.97 7.99
N SER A 75 6.24 -3.22 8.97
CA SER A 75 5.54 -1.96 8.75
C SER A 75 6.48 -0.78 8.98
N ALA A 76 6.59 0.12 8.01
CA ALA A 76 7.27 1.40 8.21
C ALA A 76 6.49 2.37 9.13
N LEU A 77 5.33 1.96 9.63
CA LEU A 77 4.44 2.70 10.51
C LEU A 77 4.32 1.98 11.87
N GLY A 78 3.78 2.67 12.87
CA GLY A 78 3.42 2.08 14.17
C GLY A 78 2.12 1.24 14.15
N ASN A 79 1.58 0.97 12.98
CA ASN A 79 0.39 0.14 12.78
C ASN A 79 0.48 -0.57 11.41
N ILE A 80 -0.46 -1.49 11.15
CA ILE A 80 -0.60 -2.16 9.83
C ILE A 80 -1.85 -1.68 9.08
N PHE A 81 -2.76 -1.02 9.78
CA PHE A 81 -3.99 -0.47 9.20
C PHE A 81 -4.46 0.75 9.98
N SER A 82 -5.02 1.76 9.30
CA SER A 82 -5.40 3.04 9.90
C SER A 82 -6.69 3.00 10.73
N VAL A 83 -7.51 1.95 10.59
CA VAL A 83 -8.73 1.76 11.37
C VAL A 83 -8.42 0.83 12.56
N PRO A 84 -8.44 1.30 13.81
CA PRO A 84 -7.94 0.55 14.98
C PRO A 84 -8.58 -0.84 15.13
N VAL A 85 -9.90 -0.94 15.07
CA VAL A 85 -10.60 -2.22 15.24
C VAL A 85 -10.19 -3.27 14.19
N ILE A 86 -9.88 -2.84 12.96
CA ILE A 86 -9.39 -3.73 11.89
C ILE A 86 -7.92 -4.07 12.12
N ASN A 87 -7.11 -3.07 12.50
CA ASN A 87 -5.70 -3.27 12.86
C ASN A 87 -5.56 -4.37 13.93
N ASP A 88 -6.30 -4.22 15.02
CA ASP A 88 -6.22 -5.12 16.17
C ASP A 88 -6.71 -6.54 15.82
N GLU A 89 -7.80 -6.66 15.06
CA GLU A 89 -8.30 -7.96 14.61
C GLU A 89 -7.32 -8.67 13.66
N VAL A 90 -6.67 -7.95 12.75
CA VAL A 90 -5.65 -8.55 11.88
C VAL A 90 -4.43 -8.99 12.69
N LEU A 91 -3.94 -8.16 13.61
CA LEU A 91 -2.82 -8.52 14.50
C LEU A 91 -3.15 -9.75 15.35
N ARG A 92 -4.34 -9.82 15.93
CA ARG A 92 -4.81 -10.99 16.68
C ARG A 92 -4.80 -12.26 15.80
N ARG A 93 -5.28 -12.17 14.55
CA ARG A 93 -5.26 -13.31 13.62
C ARG A 93 -3.85 -13.70 13.23
N TRP A 94 -2.98 -12.73 13.00
CA TRP A 94 -1.58 -12.99 12.64
C TRP A 94 -0.81 -13.63 13.80
N ALA A 95 -1.05 -13.20 15.02
CA ALA A 95 -0.49 -13.89 16.20
C ALA A 95 -0.89 -15.38 16.24
N ALA A 96 -2.17 -15.70 15.96
CA ALA A 96 -2.66 -17.08 15.91
C ALA A 96 -2.11 -17.89 14.70
N LEU A 97 -1.53 -17.21 13.70
CA LEU A 97 -0.90 -17.82 12.53
C LEU A 97 0.63 -17.82 12.60
N ASP A 98 1.19 -17.38 13.71
CA ASP A 98 2.64 -17.23 13.91
C ASP A 98 3.26 -16.33 12.82
N ILE A 99 2.70 -15.12 12.69
CA ILE A 99 3.19 -14.05 11.82
C ILE A 99 3.61 -12.88 12.70
N PRO A 100 4.89 -12.73 13.04
CA PRO A 100 5.38 -11.59 13.79
C PRO A 100 5.34 -10.30 12.96
N VAL A 101 5.15 -9.17 13.66
CA VAL A 101 5.14 -7.84 13.06
C VAL A 101 6.22 -6.99 13.69
N THR A 102 7.06 -6.39 12.85
CA THR A 102 8.02 -5.36 13.25
C THR A 102 7.51 -4.00 12.79
N PHE A 103 7.15 -3.16 13.75
CA PHE A 103 6.71 -1.79 13.50
C PHE A 103 7.89 -0.84 13.34
N ASN A 104 7.63 0.32 12.71
CA ASN A 104 8.64 1.36 12.47
C ASN A 104 9.88 0.82 11.74
N SER A 105 9.68 -0.21 10.93
CA SER A 105 10.71 -0.91 10.18
C SER A 105 10.55 -0.62 8.68
N LYS A 106 11.30 0.37 8.20
CA LYS A 106 11.20 0.88 6.83
C LYS A 106 12.17 0.14 5.92
N LEU A 107 11.67 -0.54 4.88
CA LEU A 107 12.50 -1.08 3.82
C LEU A 107 13.17 0.07 3.05
N VAL A 108 14.51 0.05 2.94
CA VAL A 108 15.30 1.09 2.28
C VAL A 108 16.16 0.59 1.13
N ALA A 109 16.54 -0.70 1.14
CA ALA A 109 17.32 -1.29 0.05
C ALA A 109 17.04 -2.79 -0.10
N ILE A 110 17.27 -3.30 -1.29
CA ILE A 110 17.23 -4.74 -1.60
C ILE A 110 18.43 -5.08 -2.49
N ASP A 111 19.26 -5.99 -2.03
CA ASP A 111 20.21 -6.70 -2.86
C ASP A 111 19.52 -7.97 -3.37
N ILE A 112 19.11 -7.95 -4.63
CA ILE A 112 18.34 -9.03 -5.25
C ILE A 112 19.24 -10.27 -5.43
N GLY A 113 20.49 -10.08 -5.81
CA GLY A 113 21.45 -11.17 -6.03
C GLY A 113 21.78 -11.92 -4.74
N ALA A 114 22.03 -11.17 -3.68
CA ALA A 114 22.30 -11.72 -2.34
C ALA A 114 21.02 -12.12 -1.58
N ARG A 115 19.82 -11.82 -2.10
CA ARG A 115 18.53 -12.00 -1.41
C ARG A 115 18.52 -11.38 -0.02
N ARG A 116 18.95 -10.13 0.06
CA ARG A 116 19.07 -9.38 1.31
C ARG A 116 18.26 -8.10 1.24
N ALA A 117 17.46 -7.84 2.25
CA ALA A 117 16.68 -6.62 2.41
C ALA A 117 17.21 -5.82 3.60
N THR A 118 17.42 -4.51 3.41
CA THR A 118 17.85 -3.59 4.47
C THR A 118 16.66 -2.77 4.96
N PHE A 119 16.44 -2.81 6.25
CA PHE A 119 15.43 -2.01 6.95
C PHE A 119 16.08 -0.95 7.83
N THR A 120 15.37 0.16 8.09
CA THR A 120 15.83 1.18 9.05
C THR A 120 14.74 1.46 10.08
N SER A 121 15.17 1.65 11.33
CA SER A 121 14.33 2.20 12.40
C SER A 121 14.20 3.75 12.27
N PRO A 122 13.32 4.41 13.05
CA PRO A 122 13.26 5.87 13.13
C PRO A 122 14.55 6.51 13.62
N GLU A 123 15.32 5.83 14.45
CA GLU A 123 16.61 6.24 15.00
C GLU A 123 17.75 6.09 13.99
N GLY A 124 17.46 5.51 12.82
CA GLY A 124 18.43 5.28 11.75
C GLY A 124 19.23 3.99 11.85
N GLU A 125 18.90 3.12 12.82
CA GLU A 125 19.52 1.81 12.90
C GLU A 125 19.18 0.96 11.69
N ARG A 126 20.17 0.27 11.14
CA ARG A 126 20.02 -0.57 9.95
C ARG A 126 20.06 -2.05 10.33
N THR A 127 19.11 -2.79 9.80
CA THR A 127 19.02 -4.25 9.95
C THR A 127 18.95 -4.89 8.58
N ASP A 128 19.87 -5.81 8.30
CA ASP A 128 19.87 -6.61 7.07
C ASP A 128 19.27 -7.98 7.34
N LEU A 129 18.26 -8.34 6.55
CA LEU A 129 17.56 -9.61 6.64
C LEU A 129 17.67 -10.38 5.32
N GLY A 130 18.03 -11.65 5.41
CA GLY A 130 17.95 -12.57 4.28
C GLY A 130 16.50 -12.98 4.00
N TYR A 131 16.18 -13.29 2.75
CA TYR A 131 14.86 -13.78 2.37
C TYR A 131 14.92 -14.85 1.28
N ASP A 132 13.94 -15.73 1.29
CA ASP A 132 13.63 -16.65 0.20
C ASP A 132 12.51 -16.11 -0.67
N PHE A 133 11.61 -15.33 -0.04
CA PHE A 133 10.58 -14.55 -0.71
C PHE A 133 10.44 -13.18 -0.02
N ILE A 134 10.30 -12.11 -0.80
CA ILE A 134 9.93 -10.79 -0.29
C ILE A 134 8.82 -10.19 -1.13
N HIS A 135 7.73 -9.77 -0.47
CA HIS A 135 6.69 -8.97 -1.12
C HIS A 135 6.88 -7.49 -0.82
N VAL A 136 7.26 -6.75 -1.85
CA VAL A 136 7.51 -5.31 -1.73
C VAL A 136 6.27 -4.53 -2.08
N VAL A 137 5.84 -3.68 -1.15
CA VAL A 137 4.89 -2.60 -1.43
C VAL A 137 5.71 -1.33 -1.60
N PRO A 138 5.83 -0.77 -2.82
CA PRO A 138 6.68 0.38 -3.07
C PRO A 138 6.08 1.65 -2.45
N PRO A 139 6.90 2.65 -2.12
CA PRO A 139 6.40 3.99 -1.83
C PRO A 139 5.54 4.51 -2.98
N MET A 140 4.35 5.05 -2.65
CA MET A 140 3.40 5.51 -3.66
C MET A 140 3.35 7.04 -3.73
N ARG A 141 3.14 7.55 -4.93
CA ARG A 141 3.00 8.98 -5.23
C ARG A 141 2.01 9.19 -6.37
N ALA A 142 1.58 10.42 -6.55
CA ALA A 142 0.78 10.80 -7.71
C ALA A 142 1.58 10.66 -9.01
N PRO A 143 0.93 10.47 -10.17
CA PRO A 143 1.57 10.57 -11.47
C PRO A 143 2.26 11.92 -11.68
N ASP A 144 3.34 11.93 -12.46
CA ASP A 144 4.13 13.14 -12.69
C ASP A 144 3.31 14.30 -13.29
N ALA A 145 2.32 14.00 -14.12
CA ALA A 145 1.40 14.99 -14.68
C ALA A 145 0.66 15.80 -13.59
N VAL A 146 0.31 15.18 -12.46
CA VAL A 146 -0.34 15.87 -11.35
C VAL A 146 0.69 16.43 -10.39
N LYS A 147 1.69 15.62 -10.01
CA LYS A 147 2.74 16.02 -9.05
C LYS A 147 3.45 17.31 -9.48
N ASN A 148 3.77 17.43 -10.77
CA ASN A 148 4.50 18.56 -11.34
C ASN A 148 3.60 19.72 -11.80
N SER A 149 2.28 19.60 -11.59
CA SER A 149 1.30 20.63 -11.94
C SER A 149 0.96 21.56 -10.77
N PRO A 150 0.28 22.68 -11.01
CA PRO A 150 -0.26 23.51 -9.94
C PRO A 150 -1.39 22.83 -9.15
N LEU A 151 -1.89 21.67 -9.60
CA LEU A 151 -3.01 20.96 -8.96
C LEU A 151 -2.60 20.13 -7.74
N SER A 152 -1.30 19.87 -7.53
CA SER A 152 -0.84 19.10 -6.39
C SER A 152 -0.78 19.92 -5.11
N TRP A 153 -0.96 19.23 -3.97
CA TRP A 153 -0.61 19.80 -2.65
C TRP A 153 0.81 20.35 -2.68
N LYS A 154 1.00 21.56 -2.15
CA LYS A 154 2.32 22.20 -2.02
C LYS A 154 2.87 22.08 -0.61
N GLU A 155 2.00 21.85 0.36
CA GLU A 155 2.34 21.77 1.79
C GLU A 155 1.60 20.59 2.46
N GLY A 156 2.06 20.23 3.67
CA GLY A 156 1.44 19.19 4.47
C GLY A 156 1.75 17.75 4.02
N GLY A 157 1.09 16.78 4.61
CA GLY A 157 1.42 15.36 4.50
C GLY A 157 1.22 14.74 3.10
N PHE A 158 0.53 15.42 2.19
CA PHE A 158 0.29 14.94 0.84
C PHE A 158 1.22 15.57 -0.21
N ALA A 159 1.94 16.63 0.16
CA ALA A 159 2.80 17.38 -0.75
C ALA A 159 3.97 16.54 -1.29
N ALA A 160 4.66 15.80 -0.42
CA ALA A 160 5.80 14.97 -0.82
C ALA A 160 5.44 13.94 -1.90
N GLY A 161 4.23 13.38 -1.85
CA GLY A 161 3.69 12.48 -2.86
C GLY A 161 3.10 13.19 -4.08
N GLY A 162 2.93 14.51 -4.04
CA GLY A 162 2.34 15.31 -5.12
C GLY A 162 0.87 14.98 -5.39
N TRP A 163 0.14 14.57 -4.36
CA TRP A 163 -1.28 14.22 -4.50
C TRP A 163 -2.13 15.45 -4.84
N LEU A 164 -3.26 15.21 -5.51
CA LEU A 164 -4.20 16.27 -5.92
C LEU A 164 -4.75 17.00 -4.68
N GLU A 165 -4.69 18.33 -4.71
CA GLU A 165 -5.18 19.20 -3.62
C GLU A 165 -6.70 19.37 -3.72
N VAL A 166 -7.44 18.57 -2.97
CA VAL A 166 -8.90 18.67 -2.90
C VAL A 166 -9.39 18.86 -1.49
N ASP A 167 -10.53 19.51 -1.36
CA ASP A 167 -11.31 19.52 -0.13
C ASP A 167 -11.84 18.12 0.17
N LYS A 168 -11.76 17.70 1.42
CA LYS A 168 -12.09 16.32 1.83
C LYS A 168 -13.60 16.01 1.77
N GLU A 169 -14.45 17.02 1.77
CA GLU A 169 -15.92 16.88 1.81
C GLU A 169 -16.51 16.98 0.41
N THR A 170 -16.13 18.02 -0.34
CA THR A 170 -16.64 18.26 -1.68
C THR A 170 -15.87 17.56 -2.78
N LEU A 171 -14.61 17.13 -2.52
CA LEU A 171 -13.66 16.60 -3.51
C LEU A 171 -13.35 17.59 -4.64
N ARG A 172 -13.72 18.87 -4.47
CA ARG A 172 -13.39 19.98 -5.35
C ARG A 172 -11.97 20.47 -5.03
N HIS A 173 -11.22 20.85 -6.03
CA HIS A 173 -9.89 21.41 -5.84
C HIS A 173 -9.98 22.75 -5.09
N ARG A 174 -9.13 22.94 -4.08
CA ARG A 174 -9.23 24.10 -3.17
C ARG A 174 -8.94 25.45 -3.85
N ARG A 175 -8.14 25.45 -4.91
CA ARG A 175 -7.75 26.66 -5.64
C ARG A 175 -8.35 26.78 -7.04
N PHE A 176 -8.80 25.68 -7.64
CA PHE A 176 -9.35 25.64 -8.99
C PHE A 176 -10.78 25.10 -8.94
N PRO A 177 -11.80 25.99 -8.91
CA PRO A 177 -13.18 25.60 -8.63
C PRO A 177 -13.85 24.73 -9.73
N ASN A 178 -13.25 24.64 -10.90
CA ASN A 178 -13.68 23.79 -12.00
C ASN A 178 -12.98 22.43 -12.05
N VAL A 179 -12.14 22.11 -11.04
CA VAL A 179 -11.39 20.84 -10.96
C VAL A 179 -11.92 20.03 -9.78
N PHE A 180 -12.18 18.75 -10.03
CA PHE A 180 -12.58 17.78 -9.02
C PHE A 180 -11.65 16.56 -9.06
N GLY A 181 -11.49 15.92 -7.90
CA GLY A 181 -10.71 14.69 -7.79
C GLY A 181 -11.58 13.51 -7.40
N ILE A 182 -11.25 12.33 -7.94
CA ILE A 182 -11.89 11.08 -7.56
C ILE A 182 -10.85 9.95 -7.51
N GLY A 183 -10.97 9.07 -6.52
CA GLY A 183 -10.13 7.89 -6.41
C GLY A 183 -8.76 8.16 -5.80
N ASP A 184 -7.81 7.35 -6.23
CA ASP A 184 -6.48 7.26 -5.61
C ASP A 184 -5.65 8.54 -5.71
N ILE A 185 -5.96 9.40 -6.68
CA ILE A 185 -5.23 10.66 -6.93
C ILE A 185 -5.38 11.67 -5.78
N ASN A 186 -6.49 11.61 -5.04
CA ASN A 186 -6.82 12.60 -4.03
C ASN A 186 -5.86 12.60 -2.83
N GLY A 187 -5.32 13.76 -2.49
CA GLY A 187 -4.58 14.01 -1.25
C GLY A 187 -5.54 14.25 -0.08
N THR A 188 -6.22 13.20 0.36
CA THR A 188 -7.13 13.22 1.52
C THR A 188 -6.88 12.02 2.42
N GLY A 189 -7.38 12.08 3.67
CA GLY A 189 -7.34 10.94 4.59
C GLY A 189 -8.30 9.80 4.23
N LYS A 190 -9.11 9.94 3.17
CA LYS A 190 -10.00 8.87 2.70
C LYS A 190 -9.18 7.75 2.05
N GLY A 191 -9.58 6.51 2.30
CA GLY A 191 -8.87 5.34 1.76
C GLY A 191 -8.83 5.33 0.23
N LYS A 192 -7.66 5.05 -0.33
CA LYS A 192 -7.45 4.90 -1.78
C LYS A 192 -7.89 3.51 -2.23
N THR A 193 -9.22 3.31 -2.35
CA THR A 193 -9.82 2.01 -2.66
C THR A 193 -10.97 2.15 -3.66
N ALA A 194 -11.28 1.06 -4.37
CA ALA A 194 -12.44 0.99 -5.26
C ALA A 194 -13.76 1.26 -4.52
N ALA A 195 -13.86 0.85 -3.25
CA ALA A 195 -15.04 1.14 -2.41
C ALA A 195 -15.22 2.65 -2.18
N THR A 196 -14.13 3.38 -1.93
CA THR A 196 -14.14 4.84 -1.83
C THR A 196 -14.57 5.48 -3.14
N VAL A 197 -14.04 5.02 -4.27
CA VAL A 197 -14.44 5.52 -5.61
C VAL A 197 -15.93 5.30 -5.84
N LYS A 198 -16.44 4.08 -5.57
CA LYS A 198 -17.86 3.76 -5.73
C LYS A 198 -18.78 4.71 -4.95
N LYS A 199 -18.35 5.12 -3.75
CA LYS A 199 -19.11 6.08 -2.93
C LYS A 199 -18.93 7.53 -3.38
N SER A 200 -17.74 7.91 -3.81
CA SER A 200 -17.41 9.28 -4.21
C SER A 200 -17.93 9.66 -5.60
N ALA A 201 -18.07 8.69 -6.51
CA ALA A 201 -18.45 8.96 -7.89
C ALA A 201 -19.81 9.69 -8.03
N PRO A 202 -20.92 9.23 -7.40
CA PRO A 202 -22.19 9.93 -7.48
C PRO A 202 -22.13 11.33 -6.84
N ILE A 203 -21.35 11.49 -5.78
CA ILE A 203 -21.16 12.77 -5.09
C ILE A 203 -20.49 13.78 -6.03
N VAL A 204 -19.34 13.39 -6.63
CA VAL A 204 -18.62 14.26 -7.56
C VAL A 204 -19.48 14.57 -8.81
N ALA A 205 -20.23 13.60 -9.31
CA ALA A 205 -21.15 13.82 -10.44
C ALA A 205 -22.20 14.89 -10.10
N GLN A 206 -22.80 14.82 -8.91
CA GLN A 206 -23.77 15.83 -8.46
C GLN A 206 -23.11 17.20 -8.31
N HIS A 207 -21.92 17.26 -7.70
CA HIS A 207 -21.18 18.52 -7.53
C HIS A 207 -20.82 19.16 -8.88
N LEU A 208 -20.48 18.37 -9.88
CA LEU A 208 -20.24 18.87 -11.25
C LEU A 208 -21.52 19.47 -11.86
N ILE A 209 -22.66 18.79 -11.70
CA ILE A 209 -23.96 19.30 -12.16
C ILE A 209 -24.28 20.62 -11.46
N ASP A 210 -24.05 20.72 -10.16
CA ASP A 210 -24.30 21.94 -9.39
C ASP A 210 -23.45 23.11 -9.88
N VAL A 211 -22.14 22.89 -10.07
CA VAL A 211 -21.22 23.93 -10.56
C VAL A 211 -21.59 24.38 -11.98
N ILE A 212 -21.93 23.45 -12.86
CA ILE A 212 -22.38 23.77 -14.23
C ILE A 212 -23.65 24.62 -14.19
N ALA A 213 -24.54 24.37 -13.24
CA ALA A 213 -25.78 25.12 -13.03
C ALA A 213 -25.60 26.42 -12.20
N GLY A 214 -24.35 26.80 -11.88
CA GLY A 214 -24.03 27.98 -11.08
C GLY A 214 -24.33 27.85 -9.59
N ARG A 215 -24.51 26.64 -9.08
CA ARG A 215 -24.72 26.37 -7.65
C ARG A 215 -23.42 25.91 -6.99
N GLU A 216 -23.27 26.20 -5.70
CA GLU A 216 -22.16 25.62 -4.92
C GLU A 216 -22.43 24.14 -4.59
N PRO A 217 -21.38 23.28 -4.62
CA PRO A 217 -21.48 21.89 -4.21
C PRO A 217 -21.96 21.75 -2.76
N SER A 218 -22.95 20.90 -2.55
CA SER A 218 -23.42 20.57 -1.21
C SER A 218 -22.37 19.74 -0.46
N LEU A 219 -22.24 19.97 0.85
CA LEU A 219 -21.41 19.12 1.72
C LEU A 219 -22.06 17.74 1.89
N VAL A 220 -21.24 16.67 1.93
CA VAL A 220 -21.71 15.28 2.03
C VAL A 220 -20.99 14.55 3.16
#